data_ebc8a8083514e3a3a3588a27db13f5fd
#
_entry.id   ebc8a8083514e3a3a3588a27db13f5fd
#
_cell.length_a   1.000
_cell.length_b   1.000
_cell.length_c   1.000
_cell.angle_alpha   90.00
_cell.angle_beta   90.00
_cell.angle_gamma   90.00
#
_symmetry.space_group_name_H-M   'P 1'
#
loop_
_entity.id
_entity.type
_entity.pdbx_description
1 polymer ?
#
loop_
_entity_poly.entity_id
_entity_poly.type
_entity_poly.pdbx_seq_one_letter_code
_entity_poly.pdbx_strand_id
1 'polypeptide(L)'
;FVTLVNPKRPLTERVVELTGITDDMLKDAPVIEDIIGEVLEFIGNLPLLGHNIRFDYSFLKQAAVNQKMEFECEAVDTLKLCRKLMPEQEKKNLGNACTYYKIEQPLAHRAEADALSAHFLYQKLVALYGEEQPELFVTTPLNCRMKRQQPATKRQKEYLQDLLKCHRIDITVQLDDISRSDASRLIDKIILQYGRVKPQNK
;
A
#
# COMPACT_ATOMS: atom_id res chain seq x y z
N PHE A 1 -0.78 -5.02 16.58
CA PHE A 1 -2.03 -4.64 15.91
C PHE A 1 -2.10 -5.36 14.55
N VAL A 2 -3.12 -6.17 14.34
CA VAL A 2 -3.35 -6.91 13.10
C VAL A 2 -4.84 -6.81 12.75
N THR A 3 -5.15 -6.41 11.54
CA THR A 3 -6.53 -6.33 11.06
C THR A 3 -6.60 -6.55 9.55
N LEU A 4 -7.73 -7.06 9.07
CA LEU A 4 -8.09 -7.03 7.66
C LEU A 4 -8.74 -5.69 7.34
N VAL A 5 -8.54 -5.22 6.11
CA VAL A 5 -9.10 -3.95 5.63
C VAL A 5 -9.87 -4.18 4.34
N ASN A 6 -11.12 -3.73 4.30
CA ASN A 6 -11.95 -3.79 3.10
C ASN A 6 -11.53 -2.70 2.11
N PRO A 7 -11.02 -3.06 0.91
CA PRO A 7 -10.59 -2.09 -0.09
C PRO A 7 -11.73 -1.46 -0.89
N LYS A 8 -13.00 -1.78 -0.59
CA LYS A 8 -14.22 -1.35 -1.34
C LYS A 8 -14.19 -1.72 -2.82
N ARG A 9 -13.45 -2.74 -3.18
CA ARG A 9 -13.34 -3.26 -4.55
C ARG A 9 -12.94 -4.74 -4.51
N PRO A 10 -13.33 -5.54 -5.51
CA PRO A 10 -12.91 -6.92 -5.60
C PRO A 10 -11.39 -7.05 -5.68
N LEU A 11 -10.86 -8.10 -5.08
CA LEU A 11 -9.46 -8.46 -5.18
C LEU A 11 -9.17 -9.04 -6.58
N THR A 12 -7.98 -8.79 -7.09
CA THR A 12 -7.52 -9.48 -8.30
C THR A 12 -7.09 -10.92 -7.96
N GLU A 13 -7.23 -11.85 -8.90
CA GLU A 13 -6.79 -13.24 -8.75
C GLU A 13 -5.35 -13.32 -8.22
N ARG A 14 -4.46 -12.50 -8.78
CA ARG A 14 -3.06 -12.43 -8.33
C ARG A 14 -2.90 -12.06 -6.86
N VAL A 15 -3.73 -11.19 -6.31
CA VAL A 15 -3.68 -10.81 -4.88
C VAL A 15 -4.16 -11.99 -4.04
N VAL A 16 -5.25 -12.64 -4.45
CA VAL A 16 -5.78 -13.82 -3.77
C VAL A 16 -4.75 -14.95 -3.74
N GLU A 17 -4.14 -15.26 -4.88
CA GLU A 17 -3.08 -16.28 -4.98
C GLU A 17 -1.86 -15.96 -4.11
N LEU A 18 -1.43 -14.68 -4.08
CA LEU A 18 -0.25 -14.26 -3.34
C LEU A 18 -0.48 -14.26 -1.83
N THR A 19 -1.62 -13.74 -1.37
CA THR A 19 -1.87 -13.48 0.05
C THR A 19 -2.76 -14.51 0.71
N GLY A 20 -3.52 -15.28 -0.08
CA GLY A 20 -4.58 -16.16 0.41
C GLY A 20 -5.75 -15.40 1.05
N ILE A 21 -5.85 -14.07 0.85
CA ILE A 21 -6.98 -13.26 1.32
C ILE A 21 -8.03 -13.27 0.23
N THR A 22 -9.28 -13.58 0.59
CA THR A 22 -10.42 -13.62 -0.33
C THR A 22 -11.38 -12.46 -0.07
N ASP A 23 -12.24 -12.14 -1.06
CA ASP A 23 -13.27 -11.11 -0.89
C ASP A 23 -14.24 -11.45 0.25
N ASP A 24 -14.55 -12.74 0.48
CA ASP A 24 -15.39 -13.16 1.60
C ASP A 24 -14.76 -12.82 2.96
N MET A 25 -13.44 -12.95 3.09
CA MET A 25 -12.73 -12.56 4.33
C MET A 25 -12.77 -11.06 4.59
N LEU A 26 -12.95 -10.24 3.56
CA LEU A 26 -12.94 -8.79 3.64
C LEU A 26 -14.36 -8.18 3.73
N LYS A 27 -15.40 -8.98 3.55
CA LYS A 27 -16.79 -8.51 3.46
C LYS A 27 -17.21 -7.69 4.68
N ASP A 28 -16.88 -8.18 5.88
CA ASP A 28 -17.23 -7.55 7.15
C ASP A 28 -16.03 -6.81 7.78
N ALA A 29 -14.90 -6.71 7.07
CA ALA A 29 -13.73 -5.99 7.54
C ALA A 29 -13.96 -4.47 7.46
N PRO A 30 -13.42 -3.68 8.41
CA PRO A 30 -13.50 -2.23 8.37
C PRO A 30 -12.77 -1.66 7.15
N VAL A 31 -13.18 -0.49 6.72
CA VAL A 31 -12.44 0.28 5.71
C VAL A 31 -11.31 1.08 6.36
N ILE A 32 -10.32 1.48 5.56
CA ILE A 32 -9.15 2.19 6.10
C ILE A 32 -9.53 3.51 6.78
N GLU A 33 -10.58 4.16 6.31
CA GLU A 33 -11.08 5.40 6.87
C GLU A 33 -11.55 5.27 8.31
N ASP A 34 -12.07 4.09 8.67
CA ASP A 34 -12.63 3.83 10.01
C ASP A 34 -11.53 3.51 11.03
N ILE A 35 -10.41 2.92 10.59
CA ILE A 35 -9.37 2.40 11.49
C ILE A 35 -8.09 3.23 11.50
N ILE A 36 -7.90 4.15 10.56
CA ILE A 36 -6.63 4.88 10.45
C ILE A 36 -6.30 5.63 11.74
N GLY A 37 -7.28 6.18 12.44
CA GLY A 37 -7.09 6.85 13.73
C GLY A 37 -6.49 5.91 14.78
N GLU A 38 -7.04 4.72 14.93
CA GLU A 38 -6.56 3.69 15.86
C GLU A 38 -5.14 3.21 15.48
N VAL A 39 -4.87 3.03 14.18
CA VAL A 39 -3.53 2.67 13.69
C VAL A 39 -2.51 3.73 14.05
N LEU A 40 -2.82 5.01 13.86
CA LEU A 40 -1.91 6.10 14.18
C LEU A 40 -1.70 6.24 15.70
N GLU A 41 -2.74 6.04 16.49
CA GLU A 41 -2.66 6.01 17.97
C GLU A 41 -1.77 4.86 18.44
N PHE A 42 -1.91 3.66 17.83
CA PHE A 42 -1.06 2.50 18.13
C PHE A 42 0.41 2.76 17.81
N ILE A 43 0.71 3.42 16.68
CA ILE A 43 2.08 3.78 16.29
C ILE A 43 2.64 4.83 17.27
N GLY A 44 1.83 5.80 17.68
CA GLY A 44 2.24 6.90 18.55
C GLY A 44 3.43 7.66 17.97
N ASN A 45 4.47 7.83 18.79
CA ASN A 45 5.71 8.53 18.42
C ASN A 45 6.88 7.56 18.12
N LEU A 46 6.60 6.26 17.95
CA LEU A 46 7.64 5.28 17.68
C LEU A 46 8.06 5.30 16.21
N PRO A 47 9.34 5.08 15.91
CA PRO A 47 9.78 4.92 14.55
C PRO A 47 9.24 3.61 13.95
N LEU A 48 8.96 3.61 12.65
CA LEU A 48 8.57 2.42 11.93
C LEU A 48 9.78 1.56 11.55
N LEU A 49 9.57 0.25 11.54
CA LEU A 49 10.52 -0.71 11.02
C LEU A 49 9.83 -1.56 9.95
N GLY A 50 10.48 -1.74 8.81
CA GLY A 50 9.95 -2.61 7.76
C GLY A 50 10.91 -2.80 6.61
N HIS A 51 10.53 -3.63 5.65
CA HIS A 51 11.29 -3.90 4.44
C HIS A 51 10.67 -3.15 3.25
N ASN A 52 11.31 -2.06 2.80
CA ASN A 52 10.74 -1.06 1.90
C ASN A 52 9.60 -0.26 2.57
N ILE A 53 9.79 0.05 3.84
CA ILE A 53 8.77 0.67 4.71
C ILE A 53 8.17 1.97 4.16
N ARG A 54 8.88 2.67 3.27
CA ARG A 54 8.36 3.85 2.60
C ARG A 54 7.08 3.54 1.80
N PHE A 55 6.97 2.34 1.26
CA PHE A 55 5.78 1.90 0.53
C PHE A 55 4.56 1.85 1.46
N ASP A 56 4.67 1.15 2.59
CA ASP A 56 3.59 1.01 3.58
C ASP A 56 3.23 2.35 4.20
N TYR A 57 4.24 3.14 4.59
CA TYR A 57 4.05 4.49 5.07
C TYR A 57 3.26 5.36 4.09
N SER A 58 3.49 5.22 2.78
CA SER A 58 2.79 6.01 1.78
C SER A 58 1.28 5.78 1.79
N PHE A 59 0.83 4.57 2.04
CA PHE A 59 -0.60 4.24 2.18
C PHE A 59 -1.19 4.79 3.47
N LEU A 60 -0.51 4.60 4.60
CA LEU A 60 -0.94 5.16 5.89
C LEU A 60 -1.00 6.69 5.84
N LYS A 61 0.03 7.32 5.28
CA LYS A 61 0.08 8.78 5.10
C LYS A 61 -1.06 9.28 4.21
N GLN A 62 -1.38 8.58 3.11
CA GLN A 62 -2.49 8.95 2.24
C GLN A 62 -3.83 8.82 2.98
N ALA A 63 -4.03 7.75 3.74
CA ALA A 63 -5.24 7.54 4.53
C ALA A 63 -5.40 8.64 5.59
N ALA A 64 -4.33 8.97 6.33
CA ALA A 64 -4.32 10.05 7.32
C ALA A 64 -4.68 11.40 6.69
N VAL A 65 -4.03 11.76 5.57
CA VAL A 65 -4.30 13.01 4.84
C VAL A 65 -5.75 13.08 4.35
N ASN A 66 -6.32 11.97 3.90
CA ASN A 66 -7.73 11.90 3.48
C ASN A 66 -8.67 12.22 4.65
N GLN A 67 -8.33 11.78 5.86
CA GLN A 67 -9.06 12.06 7.11
C GLN A 67 -8.66 13.37 7.79
N LYS A 68 -7.85 14.21 7.15
CA LYS A 68 -7.32 15.47 7.70
C LYS A 68 -6.45 15.29 8.95
N MET A 69 -5.82 14.12 9.08
CA MET A 69 -4.89 13.82 10.16
C MET A 69 -3.46 14.09 9.69
N GLU A 70 -2.62 14.53 10.61
CA GLU A 70 -1.18 14.62 10.39
C GLU A 70 -0.52 13.29 10.78
N PHE A 71 0.44 12.85 9.97
CA PHE A 71 1.23 11.66 10.25
C PHE A 71 2.62 11.84 9.67
N GLU A 72 3.57 12.20 10.51
CA GLU A 72 5.00 12.24 10.20
C GLU A 72 5.71 11.21 11.06
N CYS A 73 6.67 10.50 10.49
CA CYS A 73 7.32 9.40 11.18
C CYS A 73 8.75 9.23 10.66
N GLU A 74 9.61 8.74 11.54
CA GLU A 74 10.92 8.22 11.17
C GLU A 74 10.86 6.71 10.99
N ALA A 75 11.84 6.15 10.29
CA ALA A 75 11.91 4.71 10.11
C ALA A 75 13.32 4.18 9.94
N VAL A 76 13.46 2.88 10.20
CA VAL A 76 14.56 2.06 9.72
C VAL A 76 14.01 1.14 8.60
N ASP A 77 14.68 1.14 7.46
CA ASP A 77 14.29 0.34 6.29
C ASP A 77 15.29 -0.79 6.06
N THR A 78 14.88 -2.03 6.36
CA THR A 78 15.73 -3.21 6.20
C THR A 78 16.12 -3.47 4.75
N LEU A 79 15.35 -3.01 3.75
CA LEU A 79 15.76 -3.07 2.35
C LEU A 79 16.98 -2.17 2.08
N LYS A 80 17.02 -0.97 2.68
CA LYS A 80 18.18 -0.08 2.57
C LYS A 80 19.40 -0.69 3.24
N LEU A 81 19.24 -1.32 4.42
CA LEU A 81 20.30 -2.05 5.09
C LEU A 81 20.83 -3.19 4.23
N CYS A 82 19.94 -4.03 3.68
CA CYS A 82 20.33 -5.12 2.79
C CYS A 82 21.10 -4.64 1.55
N ARG A 83 20.73 -3.49 0.98
CA ARG A 83 21.46 -2.88 -0.15
C ARG A 83 22.87 -2.45 0.18
N LYS A 84 23.16 -2.17 1.46
CA LYS A 84 24.49 -1.79 1.93
C LYS A 84 25.34 -2.98 2.39
N LEU A 85 24.68 -3.95 3.03
CA LEU A 85 25.35 -5.02 3.79
C LEU A 85 25.41 -6.36 3.05
N MET A 86 24.53 -6.60 2.07
CA MET A 86 24.54 -7.83 1.27
C MET A 86 25.36 -7.66 -0.01
N PRO A 87 26.03 -8.73 -0.51
CA PRO A 87 26.73 -8.72 -1.79
C PRO A 87 25.83 -8.25 -2.93
N GLU A 88 26.38 -7.55 -3.91
CA GLU A 88 25.63 -6.92 -5.00
C GLU A 88 24.80 -7.93 -5.82
N GLN A 89 25.32 -9.12 -6.05
CA GLN A 89 24.69 -10.20 -6.82
C GLN A 89 23.46 -10.83 -6.12
N GLU A 90 23.32 -10.64 -4.81
CA GLU A 90 22.21 -11.20 -4.05
C GLU A 90 20.93 -10.37 -4.25
N LYS A 91 19.78 -11.04 -4.31
CA LYS A 91 18.48 -10.36 -4.33
C LYS A 91 18.15 -9.84 -2.92
N LYS A 92 17.66 -8.58 -2.84
CA LYS A 92 17.40 -7.88 -1.58
C LYS A 92 15.90 -7.84 -1.20
N ASN A 93 15.03 -8.65 -1.83
CA ASN A 93 13.66 -8.79 -1.31
C ASN A 93 13.68 -9.52 0.04
N LEU A 94 12.62 -9.36 0.83
CA LEU A 94 12.55 -9.85 2.20
C LEU A 94 12.85 -11.36 2.31
N GLY A 95 12.22 -12.18 1.46
CA GLY A 95 12.42 -13.63 1.47
C GLY A 95 13.86 -14.03 1.21
N ASN A 96 14.50 -13.45 0.18
CA ASN A 96 15.90 -13.73 -0.14
C ASN A 96 16.84 -13.24 0.97
N ALA A 97 16.57 -12.07 1.55
CA ALA A 97 17.37 -11.54 2.64
C ALA A 97 17.28 -12.45 3.89
N CYS A 98 16.07 -12.90 4.24
CA CYS A 98 15.88 -13.86 5.33
C CYS A 98 16.62 -15.18 5.08
N THR A 99 16.52 -15.72 3.86
CA THR A 99 17.27 -16.93 3.48
C THR A 99 18.77 -16.73 3.59
N TYR A 100 19.30 -15.61 3.09
CA TYR A 100 20.73 -15.29 3.15
C TYR A 100 21.25 -15.22 4.60
N TYR A 101 20.48 -14.58 5.48
CA TYR A 101 20.83 -14.45 6.90
C TYR A 101 20.36 -15.62 7.78
N LYS A 102 19.81 -16.69 7.18
CA LYS A 102 19.32 -17.91 7.84
C LYS A 102 18.23 -17.60 8.89
N ILE A 103 17.26 -16.78 8.52
CA ILE A 103 16.10 -16.44 9.31
C ILE A 103 14.93 -17.30 8.83
N GLU A 104 14.32 -18.02 9.75
CA GLU A 104 13.10 -18.78 9.47
C GLU A 104 11.94 -17.80 9.27
N GLN A 105 11.25 -17.94 8.14
CA GLN A 105 10.06 -17.16 7.84
C GLN A 105 8.82 -18.00 8.17
N PRO A 106 7.88 -17.47 8.96
CA PRO A 106 6.54 -18.05 9.03
C PRO A 106 5.87 -17.96 7.64
N LEU A 107 4.60 -18.06 7.52
CA LEU A 107 3.89 -17.94 6.22
C LEU A 107 4.21 -16.62 5.51
N ALA A 108 4.99 -16.65 4.41
CA ALA A 108 5.27 -15.49 3.58
C ALA A 108 3.98 -14.90 2.96
N HIS A 109 4.03 -13.60 2.60
CA HIS A 109 2.94 -12.84 1.96
C HIS A 109 1.69 -12.59 2.83
N ARG A 110 1.85 -12.72 4.15
CA ARG A 110 0.91 -12.20 5.15
C ARG A 110 1.59 -11.04 5.89
N ALA A 111 0.91 -9.90 5.99
CA ALA A 111 1.48 -8.68 6.55
C ALA A 111 2.10 -8.87 7.95
N GLU A 112 1.46 -9.66 8.81
CA GLU A 112 1.99 -10.01 10.12
C GLU A 112 3.30 -10.80 10.02
N ALA A 113 3.34 -11.82 9.19
CA ALA A 113 4.51 -12.66 9.00
C ALA A 113 5.67 -11.88 8.34
N ASP A 114 5.36 -11.00 7.39
CA ASP A 114 6.35 -10.15 6.74
C ASP A 114 6.89 -9.09 7.72
N ALA A 115 6.05 -8.52 8.58
CA ALA A 115 6.48 -7.61 9.64
C ALA A 115 7.41 -8.29 10.65
N LEU A 116 7.07 -9.49 11.12
CA LEU A 116 7.93 -10.30 11.99
C LEU A 116 9.26 -10.66 11.32
N SER A 117 9.21 -11.05 10.04
CA SER A 117 10.41 -11.36 9.27
C SER A 117 11.33 -10.15 9.12
N ALA A 118 10.77 -8.96 8.88
CA ALA A 118 11.53 -7.72 8.84
C ALA A 118 12.17 -7.37 10.21
N HIS A 119 11.45 -7.63 11.30
CA HIS A 119 11.95 -7.45 12.65
C HIS A 119 13.13 -8.38 12.95
N PHE A 120 12.99 -9.68 12.69
CA PHE A 120 14.10 -10.64 12.92
C PHE A 120 15.29 -10.35 12.01
N LEU A 121 15.05 -9.93 10.77
CA LEU A 121 16.11 -9.49 9.87
C LEU A 121 16.85 -8.28 10.44
N TYR A 122 16.14 -7.29 10.94
CA TYR A 122 16.74 -6.13 11.59
C TYR A 122 17.60 -6.52 12.79
N GLN A 123 17.08 -7.34 13.70
CA GLN A 123 17.84 -7.83 14.87
C GLN A 123 19.13 -8.55 14.44
N LYS A 124 19.04 -9.39 13.41
CA LYS A 124 20.19 -10.11 12.88
C LYS A 124 21.24 -9.17 12.30
N LEU A 125 20.80 -8.16 11.55
CA LEU A 125 21.70 -7.15 10.97
C LEU A 125 22.38 -6.31 12.06
N VAL A 126 21.63 -5.90 13.09
CA VAL A 126 22.21 -5.19 14.25
C VAL A 126 23.27 -6.05 14.96
N ALA A 127 22.96 -7.33 15.19
CA ALA A 127 23.91 -8.24 15.85
C ALA A 127 25.20 -8.48 15.05
N LEU A 128 25.12 -8.41 13.72
CA LEU A 128 26.28 -8.65 12.84
C LEU A 128 27.11 -7.38 12.57
N TYR A 129 26.44 -6.23 12.46
CA TYR A 129 27.07 -5.01 11.91
C TYR A 129 26.86 -3.77 12.77
N GLY A 130 26.04 -3.84 13.83
CA GLY A 130 25.66 -2.67 14.62
C GLY A 130 26.83 -2.01 15.36
N GLU A 131 27.83 -2.77 15.78
CA GLU A 131 29.02 -2.24 16.43
C GLU A 131 29.99 -1.58 15.43
N GLU A 132 30.12 -2.17 14.23
CA GLU A 132 31.07 -1.70 13.21
C GLU A 132 30.52 -0.54 12.38
N GLN A 133 29.19 -0.49 12.16
CA GLN A 133 28.52 0.48 11.28
C GLN A 133 27.23 1.01 11.94
N PRO A 134 27.30 1.61 13.15
CA PRO A 134 26.13 2.06 13.89
C PRO A 134 25.30 3.12 13.14
N GLU A 135 25.91 3.92 12.27
CA GLU A 135 25.28 4.96 11.48
C GLU A 135 24.26 4.43 10.47
N LEU A 136 24.34 3.15 10.10
CA LEU A 136 23.35 2.54 9.19
C LEU A 136 22.02 2.24 9.88
N PHE A 137 22.02 2.11 11.20
CA PHE A 137 20.87 1.68 12.01
C PHE A 137 20.10 2.84 12.64
N VAL A 138 20.50 4.09 12.36
CA VAL A 138 19.77 5.27 12.83
C VAL A 138 18.46 5.45 12.04
N THR A 139 17.45 5.98 12.71
CA THR A 139 16.19 6.32 12.08
C THR A 139 16.34 7.47 11.09
N THR A 140 15.55 7.47 10.05
CA THR A 140 15.52 8.54 9.06
C THR A 140 14.09 8.99 8.80
N PRO A 141 13.82 10.31 8.63
CA PRO A 141 12.49 10.81 8.32
C PRO A 141 11.92 10.22 7.02
N LEU A 142 10.65 9.80 7.09
CA LEU A 142 9.90 9.34 5.93
C LEU A 142 9.20 10.53 5.26
N ASN A 143 9.84 11.11 4.25
CA ASN A 143 9.28 12.21 3.50
C ASN A 143 8.40 11.71 2.34
N CYS A 144 7.08 11.91 2.46
CA CYS A 144 6.11 11.62 1.41
C CYS A 144 5.07 12.74 1.33
N ARG A 145 5.07 13.48 0.23
CA ARG A 145 4.07 14.53 0.00
C ARG A 145 2.81 13.91 -0.60
N MET A 146 1.74 13.91 0.18
CA MET A 146 0.42 13.43 -0.25
C MET A 146 -0.53 14.61 -0.43
N LYS A 147 -1.44 14.49 -1.38
CA LYS A 147 -2.56 15.42 -1.54
C LYS A 147 -3.84 14.69 -1.15
N ARG A 148 -4.72 15.39 -0.44
CA ARG A 148 -6.04 14.86 -0.13
C ARG A 148 -6.77 14.48 -1.41
N GLN A 149 -7.26 13.26 -1.46
CA GLN A 149 -8.09 12.81 -2.55
C GLN A 149 -9.44 13.54 -2.50
N GLN A 150 -9.84 14.05 -3.64
CA GLN A 150 -11.15 14.69 -3.82
C GLN A 150 -12.10 13.68 -4.46
N PRO A 151 -13.38 13.64 -4.06
CA PRO A 151 -14.36 12.81 -4.74
C PRO A 151 -14.50 13.25 -6.21
N ALA A 152 -14.83 12.32 -7.08
CA ALA A 152 -15.10 12.63 -8.48
C ALA A 152 -16.23 13.67 -8.59
N THR A 153 -16.07 14.61 -9.52
CA THR A 153 -17.10 15.59 -9.81
C THR A 153 -18.33 14.92 -10.42
N LYS A 154 -19.52 15.53 -10.25
CA LYS A 154 -20.75 15.06 -10.86
C LYS A 154 -20.56 14.83 -12.38
N ARG A 155 -19.91 15.76 -13.06
CA ARG A 155 -19.63 15.67 -14.51
C ARG A 155 -18.71 14.49 -14.86
N GLN A 156 -17.72 14.18 -14.03
CA GLN A 156 -16.87 12.99 -14.25
C GLN A 156 -17.65 11.70 -14.07
N LYS A 157 -18.49 11.62 -13.03
CA LYS A 157 -19.33 10.45 -12.78
C LYS A 157 -20.33 10.21 -13.92
N GLU A 158 -21.02 11.26 -14.37
CA GLU A 158 -21.95 11.21 -15.49
C GLU A 158 -21.23 10.75 -16.77
N TYR A 159 -20.12 11.38 -17.11
CA TYR A 159 -19.35 11.02 -18.31
C TYR A 159 -18.83 9.59 -18.27
N LEU A 160 -18.37 9.14 -17.10
CA LEU A 160 -17.95 7.76 -16.91
C LEU A 160 -19.10 6.78 -17.08
N GLN A 161 -20.30 7.09 -16.54
CA GLN A 161 -21.51 6.29 -16.74
C GLN A 161 -21.89 6.20 -18.22
N ASP A 162 -21.81 7.31 -18.96
CA ASP A 162 -22.10 7.34 -20.40
C ASP A 162 -21.11 6.49 -21.19
N LEU A 163 -19.82 6.55 -20.88
CA LEU A 163 -18.78 5.71 -21.48
C LEU A 163 -19.05 4.22 -21.22
N LEU A 164 -19.35 3.85 -19.99
CA LEU A 164 -19.65 2.46 -19.62
C LEU A 164 -20.88 1.93 -20.35
N LYS A 165 -21.96 2.69 -20.39
CA LYS A 165 -23.18 2.32 -21.11
C LYS A 165 -22.96 2.20 -22.62
N CYS A 166 -22.27 3.19 -23.22
CA CYS A 166 -22.01 3.21 -24.65
C CYS A 166 -21.20 2.01 -25.12
N HIS A 167 -20.18 1.65 -24.36
CA HIS A 167 -19.27 0.57 -24.70
C HIS A 167 -19.65 -0.78 -24.07
N ARG A 168 -20.79 -0.86 -23.33
CA ARG A 168 -21.28 -2.06 -22.63
C ARG A 168 -20.22 -2.69 -21.74
N ILE A 169 -19.56 -1.83 -20.95
CA ILE A 169 -18.49 -2.26 -20.04
C ILE A 169 -19.12 -2.43 -18.66
N ASP A 170 -19.06 -3.64 -18.12
CA ASP A 170 -19.39 -3.91 -16.73
C ASP A 170 -18.15 -3.66 -15.87
N ILE A 171 -18.28 -2.77 -14.90
CA ILE A 171 -17.26 -2.56 -13.86
C ILE A 171 -17.88 -2.78 -12.49
N THR A 172 -17.12 -3.43 -11.63
CA THR A 172 -17.47 -3.68 -10.22
C THR A 172 -17.13 -2.50 -9.30
N VAL A 173 -16.74 -1.34 -9.86
CA VAL A 173 -16.38 -0.14 -9.08
C VAL A 173 -17.66 0.64 -8.74
N GLN A 174 -17.86 0.91 -7.45
CA GLN A 174 -18.93 1.82 -7.00
C GLN A 174 -18.57 3.25 -7.41
N LEU A 175 -19.32 3.81 -8.38
CA LEU A 175 -19.05 5.14 -8.94
C LEU A 175 -19.28 6.27 -7.93
N ASP A 176 -20.03 6.02 -6.87
CA ASP A 176 -20.34 7.02 -5.84
C ASP A 176 -19.12 7.37 -5.00
N ASP A 177 -18.23 6.41 -4.76
CA ASP A 177 -17.05 6.57 -3.91
C ASP A 177 -15.74 6.81 -4.69
N ILE A 178 -15.82 6.89 -6.03
CA ILE A 178 -14.62 7.03 -6.87
C ILE A 178 -13.95 8.40 -6.67
N SER A 179 -12.62 8.40 -6.50
CA SER A 179 -11.86 9.65 -6.43
C SER A 179 -11.78 10.36 -7.78
N ARG A 180 -11.56 11.67 -7.76
CA ARG A 180 -11.35 12.49 -8.98
C ARG A 180 -10.23 11.95 -9.85
N SER A 181 -9.14 11.52 -9.22
CA SER A 181 -7.97 10.97 -9.92
C SER A 181 -8.27 9.62 -10.56
N ASP A 182 -8.98 8.74 -9.84
CA ASP A 182 -9.31 7.41 -10.35
C ASP A 182 -10.38 7.50 -11.44
N ALA A 183 -11.36 8.39 -11.28
CA ALA A 183 -12.34 8.67 -12.32
C ALA A 183 -11.67 9.16 -13.63
N SER A 184 -10.71 10.10 -13.54
CA SER A 184 -9.96 10.56 -14.70
C SER A 184 -9.17 9.43 -15.35
N ARG A 185 -8.42 8.64 -14.56
CA ARG A 185 -7.65 7.50 -15.10
C ARG A 185 -8.54 6.45 -15.78
N LEU A 186 -9.69 6.16 -15.19
CA LEU A 186 -10.63 5.19 -15.75
C LEU A 186 -11.26 5.71 -17.04
N ILE A 187 -11.67 6.99 -17.09
CA ILE A 187 -12.14 7.67 -18.29
C ILE A 187 -11.07 7.58 -19.40
N ASP A 188 -9.83 7.96 -19.11
CA ASP A 188 -8.73 7.95 -20.07
C ASP A 188 -8.47 6.54 -20.60
N LYS A 189 -8.50 5.54 -19.72
CA LYS A 189 -8.31 4.12 -20.08
C LYS A 189 -9.42 3.64 -21.03
N ILE A 190 -10.68 3.96 -20.73
CA ILE A 190 -11.82 3.56 -21.56
C ILE A 190 -11.74 4.27 -22.93
N ILE A 191 -11.44 5.56 -22.95
CA ILE A 191 -11.29 6.33 -24.18
C ILE A 191 -10.17 5.77 -25.06
N LEU A 192 -9.04 5.41 -24.45
CA LEU A 192 -7.89 4.83 -25.16
C LEU A 192 -8.24 3.48 -25.80
N GLN A 193 -9.04 2.66 -25.13
CA GLN A 193 -9.37 1.30 -25.56
C GLN A 193 -10.57 1.24 -26.50
N TYR A 194 -11.61 2.07 -26.29
CA TYR A 194 -12.91 1.98 -26.95
C TYR A 194 -13.31 3.26 -27.71
N GLY A 195 -12.60 4.35 -27.51
CA GLY A 195 -12.91 5.64 -28.10
C GLY A 195 -13.82 6.52 -27.23
N ARG A 196 -14.04 7.76 -27.69
CA ARG A 196 -14.90 8.74 -27.03
C ARG A 196 -16.36 8.49 -27.38
N VAL A 197 -17.28 8.75 -26.43
CA VAL A 197 -18.71 8.85 -26.75
C VAL A 197 -18.92 10.08 -27.65
N LYS A 198 -19.52 9.89 -28.82
CA LYS A 198 -19.92 11.01 -29.65
C LYS A 198 -21.10 11.73 -28.97
N PRO A 199 -21.08 13.05 -28.84
CA PRO A 199 -22.25 13.78 -28.31
C PRO A 199 -23.45 13.41 -29.16
N GLN A 200 -24.53 12.91 -28.52
CA GLN A 200 -25.80 12.78 -29.17
C GLN A 200 -26.28 14.21 -29.41
N ASN A 201 -26.29 14.64 -30.70
CA ASN A 201 -26.97 15.86 -31.10
C ASN A 201 -28.45 15.70 -30.71
N LYS A 202 -28.89 16.49 -29.73
CA LYS A 202 -30.30 16.72 -29.44
C LYS A 202 -30.86 17.67 -30.48
#